data_d4850d234a071412b88eafbb7b9ef8e6
#
_entry.id   d4850d234a071412b88eafbb7b9ef8e6
#
_cell.length_a   1.000
_cell.length_b   1.000
_cell.length_c   1.000
_cell.angle_alpha   90.00
_cell.angle_beta   90.00
_cell.angle_gamma   90.00
#
_symmetry.space_group_name_H-M   'P 1'
#
loop_
_entity.id
_entity.type
_entity.pdbx_description
1 polymer ?
#
loop_
_entity_poly.entity_id
_entity_poly.type
_entity_poly.pdbx_seq_one_letter_code
_entity_poly.pdbx_strand_id
1 'polypeptide(L)'
;MKTNIHTLLIIMLALLTTATRSYADEPLKPENLKVSNSEAMDSITQRFRRQLQIFPQEKVYLHTDRSRYQAGDTIWLRAHLVDAATHRATFISRYVYVELIDIDAKLLKRIKLRPDEKNVFHGYIPIQEEQPQGYYSLRAYTRFMENLPENYFFHSDIAIVNPKGRKTSKEDAKEKGKHDTLVYRPPFHVTFFPEGGYLPVGVHWRVAFKGVGTDGWSDEVHGIVVEKQSGDTVATVKHSHRGMGTFMMTAEK
;
A
#
# COMPACT_ATOMS: atom_id res chain seq x y z
N MET A 1 -58.56 -22.30 -26.11
CA MET A 1 -58.10 -20.90 -26.16
C MET A 1 -56.59 -20.91 -26.32
N LYS A 2 -56.12 -20.63 -27.53
CA LYS A 2 -54.64 -20.52 -27.80
C LYS A 2 -54.29 -19.05 -27.65
N THR A 3 -53.71 -18.68 -26.51
CA THR A 3 -53.12 -17.36 -26.31
C THR A 3 -51.86 -17.29 -27.14
N ASN A 4 -51.80 -16.36 -28.08
CA ASN A 4 -50.70 -16.20 -28.99
C ASN A 4 -49.41 -15.83 -28.23
N ILE A 5 -48.37 -16.65 -28.36
CA ILE A 5 -47.06 -16.47 -27.77
C ILE A 5 -46.47 -15.08 -28.12
N HIS A 6 -46.81 -14.54 -29.28
CA HIS A 6 -46.37 -13.20 -29.71
C HIS A 6 -46.97 -12.07 -28.86
N THR A 7 -48.22 -12.22 -28.35
CA THR A 7 -48.84 -11.20 -27.51
C THR A 7 -48.20 -11.20 -26.10
N LEU A 8 -47.78 -12.36 -25.59
CA LEU A 8 -47.08 -12.48 -24.31
C LEU A 8 -45.66 -11.90 -24.39
N LEU A 9 -44.99 -12.09 -25.54
CA LEU A 9 -43.63 -11.56 -25.77
C LEU A 9 -43.62 -10.02 -25.85
N ILE A 10 -44.64 -9.43 -26.47
CA ILE A 10 -44.78 -7.97 -26.60
C ILE A 10 -45.08 -7.34 -25.23
N ILE A 11 -45.90 -7.98 -24.38
CA ILE A 11 -46.18 -7.49 -23.05
C ILE A 11 -44.94 -7.61 -22.14
N MET A 12 -44.16 -8.69 -22.27
CA MET A 12 -42.90 -8.85 -21.53
C MET A 12 -41.83 -7.83 -22.00
N LEU A 13 -41.77 -7.53 -23.29
CA LEU A 13 -40.85 -6.52 -23.80
C LEU A 13 -41.27 -5.10 -23.39
N ALA A 14 -42.57 -4.80 -23.32
CA ALA A 14 -43.06 -3.52 -22.83
C ALA A 14 -42.85 -3.33 -21.32
N LEU A 15 -42.87 -4.41 -20.52
CA LEU A 15 -42.53 -4.38 -19.09
C LEU A 15 -41.03 -4.23 -18.83
N LEU A 16 -40.16 -4.73 -19.72
CA LEU A 16 -38.70 -4.52 -19.61
C LEU A 16 -38.28 -3.09 -19.96
N THR A 17 -39.02 -2.40 -20.83
CA THR A 17 -38.68 -1.01 -21.22
C THR A 17 -39.12 0.04 -20.22
N THR A 18 -40.02 -0.30 -19.27
CA THR A 18 -40.44 0.62 -18.20
C THR A 18 -39.57 0.53 -16.95
N ALA A 19 -38.71 -0.50 -16.83
CA ALA A 19 -37.83 -0.70 -15.67
C ALA A 19 -36.49 0.02 -15.76
N THR A 20 -36.15 0.62 -16.90
CA THR A 20 -34.93 1.46 -17.06
C THR A 20 -35.26 2.94 -16.96
N ARG A 21 -36.06 3.34 -15.98
CA ARG A 21 -36.11 4.73 -15.59
C ARG A 21 -34.83 4.99 -14.79
N SER A 22 -33.84 5.45 -15.53
CA SER A 22 -32.57 5.96 -15.06
C SER A 22 -32.80 6.85 -13.84
N TYR A 23 -32.18 6.49 -12.71
CA TYR A 23 -32.03 7.34 -11.54
C TYR A 23 -30.86 8.36 -11.77
N ALA A 24 -30.59 8.70 -13.02
CA ALA A 24 -29.63 9.70 -13.38
C ALA A 24 -30.39 10.92 -13.94
N ASP A 25 -30.05 12.07 -13.39
CA ASP A 25 -30.38 13.42 -13.87
C ASP A 25 -31.75 14.01 -13.49
N GLU A 26 -32.03 14.13 -12.18
CA GLU A 26 -32.56 15.40 -11.71
C GLU A 26 -31.37 16.27 -11.26
N PRO A 27 -31.11 17.40 -11.93
CA PRO A 27 -30.12 18.36 -11.40
C PRO A 27 -30.62 18.80 -10.02
N LEU A 28 -29.80 18.58 -9.00
CA LEU A 28 -30.07 19.04 -7.63
C LEU A 28 -30.33 20.53 -7.70
N LYS A 29 -31.60 20.93 -7.54
CA LYS A 29 -31.98 22.33 -7.46
C LYS A 29 -31.24 22.96 -6.28
N PRO A 30 -30.55 24.09 -6.46
CA PRO A 30 -29.76 24.70 -5.38
C PRO A 30 -30.58 25.13 -4.16
N GLU A 31 -31.90 25.15 -4.25
CA GLU A 31 -32.83 25.50 -3.16
C GLU A 31 -32.92 24.40 -2.06
N ASN A 32 -32.51 23.15 -2.35
CA ASN A 32 -32.54 22.06 -1.39
C ASN A 32 -31.22 21.93 -0.60
N LEU A 33 -30.25 22.81 -0.80
CA LEU A 33 -28.95 22.81 -0.13
C LEU A 33 -28.89 23.64 1.16
N LYS A 34 -30.03 24.05 1.71
CA LYS A 34 -30.11 24.65 3.06
C LYS A 34 -30.20 23.58 4.19
N VAL A 35 -29.53 22.47 4.03
CA VAL A 35 -29.18 21.64 5.18
C VAL A 35 -28.12 22.40 5.97
N SER A 36 -28.39 22.71 7.23
CA SER A 36 -27.38 23.39 8.06
C SER A 36 -26.10 22.54 8.02
N ASN A 37 -24.94 23.15 7.95
CA ASN A 37 -23.66 22.42 7.91
C ASN A 37 -23.55 21.40 9.06
N SER A 38 -24.23 21.63 10.18
CA SER A 38 -24.30 20.70 11.31
C SER A 38 -25.10 19.43 10.99
N GLU A 39 -26.27 19.52 10.35
CA GLU A 39 -27.10 18.35 10.02
C GLU A 39 -26.44 17.47 8.93
N ALA A 40 -25.79 18.10 7.95
CA ALA A 40 -25.02 17.39 6.94
C ALA A 40 -23.82 16.66 7.59
N MET A 41 -23.11 17.31 8.50
CA MET A 41 -21.98 16.74 9.23
C MET A 41 -22.44 15.57 10.13
N ASP A 42 -23.58 15.71 10.82
CA ASP A 42 -24.16 14.65 11.65
C ASP A 42 -24.55 13.43 10.81
N SER A 43 -25.12 13.64 9.63
CA SER A 43 -25.47 12.57 8.69
C SER A 43 -24.21 11.82 8.21
N ILE A 44 -23.15 12.53 7.84
CA ILE A 44 -21.87 11.93 7.42
C ILE A 44 -21.26 11.13 8.57
N THR A 45 -21.22 11.72 9.77
CA THR A 45 -20.68 11.08 10.96
C THR A 45 -21.44 9.80 11.31
N GLN A 46 -22.77 9.81 11.23
CA GLN A 46 -23.61 8.64 11.47
C GLN A 46 -23.36 7.52 10.44
N ARG A 47 -23.26 7.86 9.15
CA ARG A 47 -22.94 6.90 8.09
C ARG A 47 -21.56 6.28 8.30
N PHE A 48 -20.57 7.09 8.64
CA PHE A 48 -19.22 6.63 8.93
C PHE A 48 -19.20 5.68 10.15
N ARG A 49 -19.85 6.06 11.26
CA ARG A 49 -19.97 5.17 12.44
C ARG A 49 -20.65 3.86 12.10
N ARG A 50 -21.73 3.90 11.31
CA ARG A 50 -22.43 2.69 10.85
C ARG A 50 -21.51 1.81 9.99
N GLN A 51 -20.73 2.40 9.10
CA GLN A 51 -19.78 1.66 8.29
C GLN A 51 -18.73 0.95 9.14
N LEU A 52 -18.15 1.61 10.14
CA LEU A 52 -17.21 1.01 11.08
C LEU A 52 -17.81 -0.15 11.88
N GLN A 53 -19.11 -0.09 12.21
CA GLN A 53 -19.79 -1.18 12.91
C GLN A 53 -20.06 -2.39 12.00
N ILE A 54 -20.43 -2.14 10.73
CA ILE A 54 -20.77 -3.19 9.76
C ILE A 54 -19.50 -3.85 9.23
N PHE A 55 -18.43 -3.06 9.04
CA PHE A 55 -17.15 -3.51 8.50
C PHE A 55 -16.00 -3.01 9.37
N PRO A 56 -15.77 -3.62 10.54
CA PRO A 56 -14.65 -3.29 11.40
C PRO A 56 -13.36 -3.64 10.66
N GLN A 57 -12.39 -2.73 10.65
CA GLN A 57 -11.10 -2.92 10.01
C GLN A 57 -10.03 -3.26 11.04
N GLU A 58 -9.17 -4.21 10.70
CA GLU A 58 -8.00 -4.55 11.50
C GLU A 58 -6.77 -3.81 10.98
N LYS A 59 -5.84 -3.54 11.86
CA LYS A 59 -4.52 -3.01 11.53
C LYS A 59 -3.44 -3.80 12.25
N VAL A 60 -2.40 -4.16 11.50
CA VAL A 60 -1.22 -4.85 12.06
C VAL A 60 -0.07 -3.88 12.12
N TYR A 61 0.65 -3.89 13.23
CA TYR A 61 1.98 -3.31 13.36
C TYR A 61 2.95 -4.41 13.78
N LEU A 62 4.07 -4.52 13.07
CA LEU A 62 5.11 -5.49 13.37
C LEU A 62 6.33 -4.81 13.98
N HIS A 63 6.72 -5.27 15.15
CA HIS A 63 7.94 -4.86 15.83
C HIS A 63 9.01 -5.92 15.60
N THR A 64 10.20 -5.50 15.20
CA THR A 64 11.38 -6.35 15.07
C THR A 64 12.42 -5.94 16.12
N ASP A 65 13.27 -6.86 16.52
CA ASP A 65 14.35 -6.57 17.47
C ASP A 65 15.42 -5.65 16.89
N ARG A 66 15.61 -5.67 15.56
CA ARG A 66 16.59 -4.85 14.83
C ARG A 66 16.06 -4.48 13.44
N SER A 67 16.66 -3.48 12.83
CA SER A 67 16.43 -3.12 11.42
C SER A 67 17.53 -3.66 10.48
N ARG A 68 18.62 -4.18 11.06
CA ARG A 68 19.76 -4.75 10.31
C ARG A 68 20.19 -6.06 10.91
N TYR A 69 20.42 -7.06 10.04
CA TYR A 69 20.77 -8.42 10.40
C TYR A 69 21.96 -8.90 9.59
N GLN A 70 22.63 -9.97 10.07
CA GLN A 70 23.58 -10.72 9.28
C GLN A 70 22.91 -11.98 8.73
N ALA A 71 23.42 -12.49 7.59
CA ALA A 71 23.04 -13.81 7.11
C ALA A 71 23.37 -14.86 8.18
N GLY A 72 22.41 -15.73 8.48
CA GLY A 72 22.47 -16.67 9.61
C GLY A 72 21.82 -16.17 10.90
N ASP A 73 21.49 -14.87 11.00
CA ASP A 73 20.76 -14.30 12.16
C ASP A 73 19.30 -14.74 12.17
N THR A 74 18.63 -14.46 13.27
CA THR A 74 17.19 -14.64 13.43
C THR A 74 16.51 -13.30 13.66
N ILE A 75 15.45 -13.03 12.86
CA ILE A 75 14.58 -11.88 13.05
C ILE A 75 13.54 -12.25 14.11
N TRP A 76 13.59 -11.60 15.26
CA TRP A 76 12.57 -11.76 16.29
C TRP A 76 11.44 -10.77 16.06
N LEU A 77 10.20 -11.26 16.16
CA LEU A 77 9.01 -10.54 15.75
C LEU A 77 7.98 -10.47 16.87
N ARG A 78 7.36 -9.32 17.01
CA ARG A 78 6.15 -9.13 17.80
C ARG A 78 5.13 -8.35 16.98
N ALA A 79 3.97 -8.94 16.73
CA ALA A 79 2.89 -8.26 16.03
C ALA A 79 1.84 -7.74 17.01
N HIS A 80 1.35 -6.56 16.72
CA HIS A 80 0.24 -5.90 17.41
C HIS A 80 -0.94 -5.84 16.43
N LEU A 81 -2.03 -6.50 16.79
CA LEU A 81 -3.26 -6.51 16.03
C LEU A 81 -4.29 -5.65 16.75
N VAL A 82 -4.75 -4.60 16.07
CA VAL A 82 -5.69 -3.63 16.64
C VAL A 82 -6.85 -3.35 15.69
N ASP A 83 -7.95 -2.90 16.24
CA ASP A 83 -9.01 -2.25 15.48
C ASP A 83 -8.50 -0.92 14.94
N ALA A 84 -8.68 -0.69 13.63
CA ALA A 84 -8.08 0.45 12.93
C ALA A 84 -8.67 1.81 13.36
N ALA A 85 -9.90 1.84 13.85
CA ALA A 85 -10.57 3.07 14.26
C ALA A 85 -10.28 3.44 15.73
N THR A 86 -10.23 2.45 16.61
CA THR A 86 -10.08 2.67 18.05
C THR A 86 -8.68 2.43 18.58
N HIS A 87 -7.82 1.77 17.78
CA HIS A 87 -6.49 1.30 18.15
C HIS A 87 -6.46 0.37 19.38
N ARG A 88 -7.61 -0.21 19.72
CA ARG A 88 -7.70 -1.21 20.78
C ARG A 88 -7.41 -2.60 20.22
N ALA A 89 -6.88 -3.48 21.08
CA ALA A 89 -6.66 -4.87 20.70
C ALA A 89 -7.96 -5.48 20.15
N THR A 90 -7.87 -6.16 19.01
CA THR A 90 -8.99 -6.87 18.39
C THR A 90 -8.70 -8.38 18.35
N PHE A 91 -9.77 -9.17 18.31
CA PHE A 91 -9.70 -10.63 18.30
C PHE A 91 -10.47 -11.24 17.12
N ILE A 92 -10.75 -10.43 16.11
CA ILE A 92 -11.47 -10.87 14.90
C ILE A 92 -10.65 -11.94 14.19
N SER A 93 -9.37 -11.66 13.95
CA SER A 93 -8.44 -12.60 13.33
C SER A 93 -7.61 -13.36 14.36
N ARG A 94 -7.56 -14.70 14.19
CA ARG A 94 -6.80 -15.61 15.08
C ARG A 94 -5.30 -15.64 14.76
N TYR A 95 -4.89 -15.17 13.58
CA TYR A 95 -3.54 -15.33 13.07
C TYR A 95 -3.10 -14.06 12.38
N VAL A 96 -1.82 -13.74 12.54
CA VAL A 96 -1.11 -12.75 11.75
C VAL A 96 -0.12 -13.50 10.85
N TYR A 97 -0.16 -13.22 9.55
CA TYR A 97 0.82 -13.72 8.60
C TYR A 97 1.94 -12.71 8.49
N VAL A 98 3.18 -13.20 8.49
CA VAL A 98 4.37 -12.38 8.27
C VAL A 98 5.18 -13.00 7.16
N GLU A 99 5.59 -12.19 6.22
CA GLU A 99 6.33 -12.57 5.03
C GLU A 99 7.65 -11.82 4.95
N LEU A 100 8.68 -12.53 4.57
CA LEU A 100 9.96 -11.98 4.17
C LEU A 100 10.04 -12.05 2.64
N ILE A 101 10.23 -10.90 2.01
CA ILE A 101 10.18 -10.72 0.55
C ILE A 101 11.52 -10.10 0.12
N ASP A 102 12.08 -10.56 -0.99
CA ASP A 102 13.30 -9.98 -1.56
C ASP A 102 13.01 -8.75 -2.43
N ILE A 103 14.06 -8.14 -2.97
CA ILE A 103 13.97 -6.95 -3.82
C ILE A 103 13.22 -7.19 -5.13
N ASP A 104 13.20 -8.44 -5.61
CA ASP A 104 12.48 -8.86 -6.82
C ASP A 104 11.01 -9.22 -6.52
N ALA A 105 10.51 -8.84 -5.37
CA ALA A 105 9.17 -9.15 -4.87
C ALA A 105 8.89 -10.66 -4.72
N LYS A 106 9.93 -11.49 -4.63
CA LYS A 106 9.80 -12.92 -4.43
C LYS A 106 9.62 -13.24 -2.94
N LEU A 107 8.60 -14.01 -2.64
CA LEU A 107 8.37 -14.52 -1.30
C LEU A 107 9.44 -15.55 -0.92
N LEU A 108 10.23 -15.23 0.10
CA LEU A 108 11.27 -16.12 0.63
C LEU A 108 10.74 -16.99 1.77
N LYS A 109 10.01 -16.38 2.69
CA LYS A 109 9.47 -17.08 3.86
C LYS A 109 8.14 -16.47 4.25
N ARG A 110 7.18 -17.34 4.61
CA ARG A 110 5.93 -16.95 5.26
C ARG A 110 5.81 -17.70 6.58
N ILE A 111 5.50 -16.99 7.63
CA ILE A 111 5.17 -17.58 8.92
C ILE A 111 3.77 -17.15 9.35
N LYS A 112 3.18 -17.90 10.23
CA LYS A 112 1.85 -17.69 10.77
C LYS A 112 1.97 -17.57 12.29
N LEU A 113 1.77 -16.37 12.79
CA LEU A 113 1.81 -16.08 14.22
C LEU A 113 0.45 -16.40 14.85
N ARG A 114 0.49 -17.11 15.95
CA ARG A 114 -0.65 -17.37 16.82
C ARG A 114 -0.47 -16.58 18.11
N PRO A 115 -1.55 -16.01 18.69
CA PRO A 115 -1.43 -15.34 19.97
C PRO A 115 -1.16 -16.35 21.08
N ASP A 116 -0.40 -15.93 22.06
CA ASP A 116 -0.20 -16.65 23.31
C ASP A 116 -1.41 -16.48 24.26
N GLU A 117 -1.29 -16.98 25.51
CA GLU A 117 -2.33 -16.87 26.53
C GLU A 117 -2.62 -15.41 26.94
N LYS A 118 -1.64 -14.52 26.74
CA LYS A 118 -1.77 -13.07 26.98
C LYS A 118 -2.21 -12.30 25.74
N ASN A 119 -2.58 -13.04 24.67
CA ASN A 119 -3.00 -12.49 23.39
C ASN A 119 -1.92 -11.66 22.67
N VAL A 120 -0.66 -12.07 22.84
CA VAL A 120 0.49 -11.47 22.17
C VAL A 120 0.91 -12.37 21.00
N PHE A 121 1.02 -11.78 19.82
CA PHE A 121 1.55 -12.45 18.64
C PHE A 121 3.07 -12.29 18.60
N HIS A 122 3.81 -13.37 18.73
CA HIS A 122 5.26 -13.36 18.64
C HIS A 122 5.76 -14.55 17.84
N GLY A 123 6.97 -14.41 17.30
CA GLY A 123 7.62 -15.46 16.54
C GLY A 123 8.97 -15.02 16.00
N TYR A 124 9.50 -15.78 15.07
CA TYR A 124 10.79 -15.50 14.49
C TYR A 124 10.91 -16.00 13.05
N ILE A 125 11.81 -15.38 12.29
CA ILE A 125 12.20 -15.82 10.95
C ILE A 125 13.72 -16.04 10.96
N PRO A 126 14.22 -17.28 10.80
CA PRO A 126 15.64 -17.52 10.61
C PRO A 126 16.06 -17.07 9.21
N ILE A 127 17.15 -16.33 9.12
CA ILE A 127 17.81 -15.92 7.89
C ILE A 127 18.82 -17.01 7.52
N GLN A 128 18.82 -17.45 6.27
CA GLN A 128 19.78 -18.47 5.81
C GLN A 128 21.21 -17.89 5.77
N GLU A 129 22.23 -18.72 5.97
CA GLU A 129 23.63 -18.28 5.91
C GLU A 129 24.05 -17.82 4.50
N GLU A 130 23.42 -18.39 3.47
CA GLU A 130 23.65 -18.08 2.07
C GLU A 130 22.81 -16.88 1.58
N GLN A 131 21.99 -16.30 2.46
CA GLN A 131 21.10 -15.20 2.08
C GLN A 131 21.94 -14.05 1.51
N PRO A 132 21.67 -13.60 0.27
CA PRO A 132 22.39 -12.48 -0.32
C PRO A 132 22.28 -11.21 0.53
N GLN A 133 23.34 -10.41 0.54
CA GLN A 133 23.22 -9.09 1.15
C GLN A 133 22.30 -8.20 0.33
N GLY A 134 21.48 -7.40 1.01
CA GLY A 134 20.52 -6.51 0.35
C GLY A 134 19.43 -6.05 1.29
N TYR A 135 18.44 -5.41 0.68
CA TYR A 135 17.22 -5.01 1.37
C TYR A 135 16.13 -6.01 1.11
N TYR A 136 15.37 -6.25 2.15
CA TYR A 136 14.26 -7.20 2.18
C TYR A 136 13.07 -6.50 2.80
N SER A 137 11.88 -6.78 2.32
CA SER A 137 10.67 -6.24 2.88
C SER A 137 9.99 -7.27 3.79
N LEU A 138 9.61 -6.82 4.98
CA LEU A 138 8.70 -7.55 5.87
C LEU A 138 7.28 -7.04 5.62
N ARG A 139 6.38 -7.94 5.28
CA ARG A 139 4.96 -7.66 5.10
C ARG A 139 4.17 -8.43 6.15
N ALA A 140 3.21 -7.75 6.81
CA ALA A 140 2.36 -8.41 7.80
C ALA A 140 0.89 -8.04 7.60
N TYR A 141 0.01 -9.05 7.71
CA TYR A 141 -1.42 -8.92 7.47
C TYR A 141 -2.21 -10.05 8.16
N THR A 142 -3.52 -9.89 8.23
CA THR A 142 -4.46 -10.94 8.61
C THR A 142 -5.24 -11.43 7.41
N ARG A 143 -5.86 -12.60 7.52
CA ARG A 143 -6.77 -13.11 6.47
C ARG A 143 -7.92 -12.14 6.17
N PHE A 144 -8.37 -11.43 7.18
CA PHE A 144 -9.41 -10.41 7.02
C PHE A 144 -8.92 -9.22 6.20
N MET A 145 -7.67 -8.79 6.40
CA MET A 145 -7.06 -7.68 5.66
C MET A 145 -6.88 -7.99 4.17
N GLU A 146 -6.83 -9.25 3.75
CA GLU A 146 -6.77 -9.63 2.31
C GLU A 146 -8.01 -9.19 1.51
N ASN A 147 -9.09 -8.77 2.17
CA ASN A 147 -10.23 -8.12 1.51
C ASN A 147 -9.96 -6.64 1.15
N LEU A 148 -8.84 -6.10 1.60
CA LEU A 148 -8.41 -4.73 1.35
C LEU A 148 -7.22 -4.71 0.39
N PRO A 149 -6.94 -3.58 -0.27
CA PRO A 149 -5.76 -3.46 -1.12
C PRO A 149 -4.46 -3.72 -0.35
N GLU A 150 -3.46 -4.27 -1.02
CA GLU A 150 -2.18 -4.69 -0.42
C GLU A 150 -1.42 -3.55 0.27
N ASN A 151 -1.60 -2.31 -0.18
CA ASN A 151 -1.03 -1.12 0.45
C ASN A 151 -1.59 -0.84 1.87
N TYR A 152 -2.65 -1.55 2.26
CA TYR A 152 -3.19 -1.50 3.63
C TYR A 152 -2.42 -2.40 4.60
N PHE A 153 -1.64 -3.36 4.11
CA PHE A 153 -0.84 -4.24 4.93
C PHE A 153 0.30 -3.46 5.60
N PHE A 154 0.84 -4.02 6.66
CA PHE A 154 2.07 -3.49 7.24
C PHE A 154 3.26 -3.84 6.34
N HIS A 155 4.10 -2.85 6.06
CA HIS A 155 5.36 -3.01 5.36
C HIS A 155 6.49 -2.36 6.15
N SER A 156 7.64 -3.01 6.18
CA SER A 156 8.87 -2.47 6.76
C SER A 156 10.07 -3.09 6.07
N ASP A 157 11.07 -2.28 5.78
CA ASP A 157 12.30 -2.78 5.18
C ASP A 157 13.33 -3.12 6.25
N ILE A 158 14.10 -4.16 5.99
CA ILE A 158 15.24 -4.60 6.79
C ILE A 158 16.46 -4.76 5.88
N ALA A 159 17.64 -4.54 6.42
CA ALA A 159 18.89 -4.78 5.73
C ALA A 159 19.52 -6.11 6.18
N ILE A 160 19.91 -6.94 5.23
CA ILE A 160 20.70 -8.15 5.51
C ILE A 160 22.11 -7.95 4.97
N VAL A 161 23.11 -8.16 5.79
CA VAL A 161 24.54 -8.12 5.44
C VAL A 161 25.06 -9.54 5.38
N ASN A 162 25.75 -9.90 4.29
CA ASN A 162 26.39 -11.22 4.20
C ASN A 162 27.91 -11.07 3.95
N PRO A 163 28.72 -11.13 5.01
CA PRO A 163 30.18 -11.02 4.86
C PRO A 163 30.81 -12.16 4.05
N LYS A 164 30.18 -13.35 4.06
CA LYS A 164 30.65 -14.55 3.33
C LYS A 164 30.29 -14.52 1.85
N GLY A 165 29.24 -13.78 1.47
CA GLY A 165 28.71 -13.72 0.10
C GLY A 165 29.55 -12.89 -0.88
N ARG A 166 30.57 -12.20 -0.40
CA ARG A 166 31.50 -11.43 -1.23
C ARG A 166 32.69 -12.28 -1.68
N LYS A 167 32.42 -13.39 -2.36
CA LYS A 167 33.45 -13.96 -3.25
C LYS A 167 33.50 -13.06 -4.48
N THR A 168 34.28 -11.97 -4.39
CA THR A 168 34.77 -11.31 -5.59
C THR A 168 35.64 -12.34 -6.31
N SER A 169 35.14 -12.91 -7.40
CA SER A 169 36.00 -13.60 -8.33
C SER A 169 37.05 -12.58 -8.78
N LYS A 170 38.31 -13.01 -8.90
CA LYS A 170 39.41 -12.15 -9.38
C LYS A 170 39.13 -11.58 -10.79
N GLU A 171 38.11 -12.08 -11.48
CA GLU A 171 37.66 -11.63 -12.79
C GLU A 171 36.76 -10.39 -12.69
N ASP A 172 35.89 -10.28 -11.68
CA ASP A 172 35.09 -9.06 -11.45
C ASP A 172 35.95 -7.85 -11.02
N ALA A 173 37.16 -8.09 -10.47
CA ALA A 173 38.10 -7.04 -10.08
C ALA A 173 38.82 -6.41 -11.27
N LYS A 174 38.88 -7.08 -12.43
CA LYS A 174 39.54 -6.58 -13.64
C LYS A 174 38.64 -5.67 -14.48
N GLU A 175 37.33 -5.81 -14.41
CA GLU A 175 36.38 -4.94 -15.11
C GLU A 175 36.07 -3.65 -14.36
N LYS A 176 36.35 -3.57 -13.05
CA LYS A 176 36.14 -2.37 -12.22
C LYS A 176 37.28 -1.34 -12.22
N GLY A 177 38.05 -1.28 -13.30
CA GLY A 177 39.10 -0.30 -13.51
C GLY A 177 38.65 1.10 -13.95
N LYS A 178 37.37 1.45 -13.85
CA LYS A 178 36.87 2.82 -14.02
C LYS A 178 35.74 3.09 -13.02
N HIS A 179 36.07 3.89 -12.02
CA HIS A 179 35.20 4.72 -11.22
C HIS A 179 33.74 4.21 -11.03
N ASP A 180 33.52 3.39 -9.99
CA ASP A 180 32.38 3.59 -9.18
C ASP A 180 32.75 3.15 -7.76
N THR A 181 33.17 4.10 -6.97
CA THR A 181 32.99 4.04 -5.54
C THR A 181 31.45 4.02 -5.40
N LEU A 182 30.90 2.82 -5.34
CA LEU A 182 29.50 2.65 -4.94
C LEU A 182 29.40 3.24 -3.53
N VAL A 183 29.16 4.54 -3.49
CA VAL A 183 28.71 5.21 -2.28
C VAL A 183 27.40 4.50 -1.97
N TYR A 184 27.48 3.58 -1.01
CA TYR A 184 26.30 2.91 -0.47
C TYR A 184 25.34 4.01 -0.02
N ARG A 185 24.33 4.27 -0.82
CA ARG A 185 23.19 5.07 -0.41
C ARG A 185 22.17 4.08 0.14
N PRO A 186 21.82 4.16 1.42
CA PRO A 186 20.73 3.37 1.93
C PRO A 186 19.49 3.65 1.08
N PRO A 187 18.65 2.64 0.81
CA PRO A 187 17.40 2.89 0.09
C PRO A 187 16.61 3.94 0.81
N PHE A 188 15.97 4.77 0.05
CA PHE A 188 15.05 5.77 0.54
C PHE A 188 13.67 5.50 -0.08
N HIS A 189 12.64 5.84 0.66
CA HIS A 189 11.27 5.80 0.18
C HIS A 189 10.85 7.17 -0.29
N VAL A 190 10.23 7.23 -1.47
CA VAL A 190 9.56 8.43 -1.94
C VAL A 190 8.06 8.22 -1.85
N THR A 191 7.41 9.02 -1.06
CA THR A 191 5.95 9.04 -0.95
C THR A 191 5.41 10.22 -1.72
N PHE A 192 4.37 9.98 -2.52
CA PHE A 192 3.71 10.99 -3.33
C PHE A 192 2.37 11.37 -2.70
N PHE A 193 2.08 12.66 -2.72
CA PHE A 193 0.86 13.24 -2.15
C PHE A 193 0.19 14.11 -3.22
N PRO A 194 -0.71 13.56 -4.04
CA PRO A 194 -1.51 14.36 -4.96
C PRO A 194 -2.36 15.37 -4.16
N GLU A 195 -2.45 16.61 -4.64
CA GLU A 195 -3.29 17.62 -4.02
C GLU A 195 -4.76 17.13 -4.01
N GLY A 196 -5.41 17.15 -2.84
CA GLY A 196 -6.75 16.58 -2.67
C GLY A 196 -6.80 15.04 -2.53
N GLY A 197 -5.67 14.33 -2.48
CA GLY A 197 -5.57 12.90 -2.18
C GLY A 197 -5.66 11.96 -3.39
N TYR A 198 -6.17 12.42 -4.53
CA TYR A 198 -6.33 11.64 -5.75
C TYR A 198 -5.73 12.34 -6.96
N LEU A 199 -5.29 11.57 -7.94
CA LEU A 199 -4.79 12.09 -9.21
C LEU A 199 -5.86 11.90 -10.29
N PRO A 200 -6.61 12.96 -10.66
CA PRO A 200 -7.66 12.84 -11.67
C PRO A 200 -7.07 12.69 -13.07
N VAL A 201 -7.66 11.82 -13.87
CA VAL A 201 -7.26 11.58 -15.26
C VAL A 201 -7.56 12.81 -16.13
N GLY A 202 -6.63 13.18 -17.01
CA GLY A 202 -6.77 14.29 -17.95
C GLY A 202 -6.66 15.69 -17.32
N VAL A 203 -6.36 15.80 -16.04
CA VAL A 203 -6.21 17.09 -15.34
C VAL A 203 -4.74 17.34 -15.01
N HIS A 204 -4.26 18.55 -15.30
CA HIS A 204 -2.92 18.98 -14.91
C HIS A 204 -2.91 19.26 -13.41
N TRP A 205 -2.26 18.39 -12.63
CA TRP A 205 -2.40 18.33 -11.18
C TRP A 205 -1.07 18.42 -10.45
N ARG A 206 -1.11 19.08 -9.29
CA ARG A 206 0.09 19.20 -8.44
C ARG A 206 0.22 17.95 -7.57
N VAL A 207 1.44 17.42 -7.54
CA VAL A 207 1.83 16.30 -6.68
C VAL A 207 3.00 16.75 -5.81
N ALA A 208 2.82 16.71 -4.51
CA ALA A 208 3.91 16.85 -3.56
C ALA A 208 4.58 15.49 -3.34
N PHE A 209 5.83 15.50 -2.94
CA PHE A 209 6.54 14.28 -2.57
C PHE A 209 7.48 14.52 -1.39
N LYS A 210 7.81 13.42 -0.71
CA LYS A 210 8.82 13.39 0.34
C LYS A 210 9.67 12.13 0.23
N GLY A 211 10.98 12.31 0.22
CA GLY A 211 11.97 11.26 0.36
C GLY A 211 12.44 11.11 1.80
N VAL A 212 12.43 9.89 2.30
CA VAL A 212 12.89 9.54 3.65
C VAL A 212 13.80 8.33 3.55
N GLY A 213 15.00 8.43 4.08
CA GLY A 213 15.93 7.31 4.19
C GLY A 213 15.47 6.27 5.20
N THR A 214 16.06 5.10 5.16
CA THR A 214 15.77 4.01 6.13
C THR A 214 16.17 4.36 7.57
N ASP A 215 16.99 5.38 7.74
CA ASP A 215 17.36 5.96 9.04
C ASP A 215 16.33 6.96 9.58
N GLY A 216 15.26 7.21 8.82
CA GLY A 216 14.20 8.17 9.15
C GLY A 216 14.53 9.64 8.81
N TRP A 217 15.73 9.93 8.31
CA TRP A 217 16.10 11.26 7.87
C TRP A 217 15.62 11.54 6.44
N SER A 218 15.46 12.82 6.16
CA SER A 218 15.09 13.26 4.82
C SER A 218 16.26 13.06 3.85
N ASP A 219 15.98 12.44 2.70
CA ASP A 219 16.97 12.21 1.66
C ASP A 219 16.70 13.09 0.43
N GLU A 220 17.74 13.42 -0.31
CA GLU A 220 17.64 14.22 -1.53
C GLU A 220 17.04 13.38 -2.66
N VAL A 221 15.95 13.86 -3.24
CA VAL A 221 15.23 13.18 -4.31
C VAL A 221 15.44 13.90 -5.63
N HIS A 222 16.00 13.18 -6.59
CA HIS A 222 16.10 13.58 -7.99
C HIS A 222 15.67 12.41 -8.87
N GLY A 223 14.80 12.66 -9.84
CA GLY A 223 14.32 11.61 -10.71
C GLY A 223 13.36 12.10 -11.78
N ILE A 224 12.84 11.15 -12.50
CA ILE A 224 11.80 11.36 -13.52
C ILE A 224 10.61 10.46 -13.22
N VAL A 225 9.43 10.93 -13.55
CA VAL A 225 8.21 10.11 -13.59
C VAL A 225 8.04 9.64 -15.02
N VAL A 226 7.93 8.34 -15.19
CA VAL A 226 7.85 7.70 -16.50
C VAL A 226 6.52 6.98 -16.61
N GLU A 227 5.85 7.09 -17.72
CA GLU A 227 4.68 6.28 -18.03
C GLU A 227 5.11 4.83 -18.26
N LYS A 228 4.47 3.90 -17.58
CA LYS A 228 4.88 2.49 -17.60
C LYS A 228 4.71 1.82 -18.96
N GLN A 229 3.73 2.23 -19.73
CA GLN A 229 3.39 1.59 -21.03
C GLN A 229 4.27 2.13 -22.15
N SER A 230 4.37 3.46 -22.27
CA SER A 230 5.11 4.12 -23.36
C SER A 230 6.60 4.28 -23.05
N GLY A 231 6.98 4.37 -21.79
CA GLY A 231 8.32 4.73 -21.36
C GLY A 231 8.60 6.22 -21.42
N ASP A 232 7.60 7.04 -21.72
CA ASP A 232 7.77 8.49 -21.86
C ASP A 232 7.91 9.19 -20.52
N THR A 233 8.78 10.21 -20.46
CA THR A 233 8.93 11.04 -19.27
C THR A 233 7.75 12.00 -19.13
N VAL A 234 6.97 11.83 -18.08
CA VAL A 234 5.78 12.63 -17.77
C VAL A 234 6.13 13.87 -16.92
N ALA A 235 7.09 13.74 -16.01
CA ALA A 235 7.51 14.83 -15.16
C ALA A 235 8.93 14.63 -14.63
N THR A 236 9.57 15.73 -14.23
CA THR A 236 10.86 15.70 -13.52
C THR A 236 10.64 16.04 -12.05
N VAL A 237 11.24 15.23 -11.19
CA VAL A 237 11.16 15.35 -9.73
C VAL A 237 12.49 15.88 -9.21
N LYS A 238 12.44 16.99 -8.49
CA LYS A 238 13.60 17.59 -7.82
C LYS A 238 13.18 18.11 -6.46
N HIS A 239 13.88 17.67 -5.41
CA HIS A 239 13.61 18.18 -4.07
C HIS A 239 13.95 19.68 -3.98
N SER A 240 13.21 20.40 -3.17
CA SER A 240 13.41 21.82 -2.86
C SER A 240 13.89 22.04 -1.43
N HIS A 241 13.43 21.23 -0.49
CA HIS A 241 13.77 21.34 0.92
C HIS A 241 13.65 19.99 1.63
N ARG A 242 14.73 19.53 2.28
CA ARG A 242 14.73 18.33 3.14
C ARG A 242 13.99 17.15 2.53
N GLY A 243 14.36 16.76 1.31
CA GLY A 243 13.74 15.64 0.61
C GLY A 243 12.31 15.87 0.11
N MET A 244 11.76 17.06 0.32
CA MET A 244 10.42 17.45 -0.14
C MET A 244 10.47 18.30 -1.40
N GLY A 245 9.45 18.17 -2.22
CA GLY A 245 9.25 19.00 -3.40
C GLY A 245 7.86 18.83 -3.98
N THR A 246 7.61 19.52 -5.06
CA THR A 246 6.37 19.39 -5.83
C THR A 246 6.69 19.36 -7.32
N PHE A 247 5.86 18.69 -8.07
CA PHE A 247 5.87 18.71 -9.53
C PHE A 247 4.45 18.72 -10.07
N MET A 248 4.33 19.06 -11.33
CA MET A 248 3.03 19.04 -12.03
C MET A 248 3.03 17.87 -13.01
N MET A 249 1.91 17.19 -13.12
CA MET A 249 1.72 16.14 -14.11
C MET A 249 0.27 16.00 -14.53
N THR A 250 0.05 15.39 -15.66
CA THR A 250 -1.28 14.96 -16.12
C THR A 250 -1.26 13.43 -16.21
N ALA A 251 -2.20 12.78 -15.51
CA ALA A 251 -2.39 11.34 -15.66
C ALA A 251 -3.23 11.09 -16.91
N GLU A 252 -2.75 10.23 -17.82
CA GLU A 252 -3.48 9.75 -18.97
C GLU A 252 -4.14 8.41 -18.66
N LYS A 253 -5.08 7.95 -19.50
CA LYS A 253 -5.85 6.71 -19.28
C LYS A 253 -5.01 5.48 -19.52
#